data_787a1e5e5b2991e87351e5e2af45cacd
#
_entry.id   787a1e5e5b2991e87351e5e2af45cacd
#
_cell.length_a   1.000
_cell.length_b   1.000
_cell.length_c   1.000
_cell.angle_alpha   90.00
_cell.angle_beta   90.00
_cell.angle_gamma   90.00
#
_symmetry.space_group_name_H-M   'P 1'
#
loop_
_entity.id
_entity.type
_entity.pdbx_description
1 polymer ?
#
loop_
_entity_poly.entity_id
_entity_poly.type
_entity_poly.pdbx_seq_one_letter_code
_entity_poly.pdbx_strand_id
1 'polypeptide(L)'
;MENDDDSTIGDGNGNGNARGKNVRAVDRFSARALYANRLAYERERSGMSLVQLGEKCRYEQSYLHRLETGGRLGTVQAARALDAVYGTGDLLERLWWLAKRETKDRLVLGLAPFEANAAGIQEYANSTVPDLLQTRAYAHEQLHLAQLSDEQAEEQVTARLDRHARLTGPEPVHYRALIDEAVLRRKARDPKTWTAQLEHLIEAAQWPGVALHVLPYGTGPHHLRSALELVYLRNGATVAYTQGSWSGHLTDDPEEVEPLRIAFDSLRDTALPPAASLTFLRALLDEHTQHGTPEEGAAS
;
A
#
# COMPACT_ATOMS: atom_id res chain seq x y z
N MET A 1 18.95 -73.72 3.49
CA MET A 1 19.01 -73.39 4.91
C MET A 1 18.66 -71.91 4.90
N GLU A 2 17.36 -71.63 4.94
CA GLU A 2 16.61 -71.39 6.20
C GLU A 2 17.01 -70.07 6.78
N ASN A 3 16.23 -69.14 7.11
CA ASN A 3 14.76 -68.92 7.19
C ASN A 3 14.60 -67.41 7.31
N ASP A 4 13.60 -66.83 6.71
CA ASP A 4 12.33 -66.43 7.30
C ASP A 4 12.50 -65.45 8.49
N ASP A 5 11.91 -64.31 8.52
CA ASP A 5 10.51 -63.98 8.73
C ASP A 5 10.36 -62.45 8.73
N ASP A 6 9.54 -61.89 7.93
CA ASP A 6 8.12 -61.57 8.07
C ASP A 6 7.79 -60.65 9.26
N SER A 7 7.24 -59.53 8.94
CA SER A 7 5.99 -59.02 9.45
C SER A 7 5.83 -57.50 9.34
N THR A 8 5.02 -57.12 8.40
CA THR A 8 3.72 -56.45 8.62
C THR A 8 3.75 -55.00 9.09
N ILE A 9 3.50 -54.15 8.16
CA ILE A 9 2.23 -53.41 7.93
C ILE A 9 1.74 -52.61 9.15
N GLY A 10 1.76 -51.30 8.98
CA GLY A 10 1.06 -50.37 9.81
C GLY A 10 0.62 -49.16 8.99
N ASP A 11 -0.44 -49.33 8.20
CA ASP A 11 -1.18 -48.21 7.63
C ASP A 11 -1.68 -47.32 8.77
N GLY A 12 -1.14 -46.09 8.82
CA GLY A 12 -1.57 -45.02 9.70
C GLY A 12 -1.97 -43.81 8.86
N ASN A 13 -3.16 -43.89 8.26
CA ASN A 13 -3.83 -42.76 7.63
C ASN A 13 -4.12 -41.69 8.68
N GLY A 14 -3.23 -40.70 8.80
CA GLY A 14 -3.31 -39.52 9.63
C GLY A 14 -3.51 -38.28 8.75
N ASN A 15 -4.73 -38.08 8.26
CA ASN A 15 -5.16 -36.88 7.58
C ASN A 15 -5.18 -35.71 8.59
N GLY A 16 -3.98 -35.19 8.91
CA GLY A 16 -3.73 -34.02 9.72
C GLY A 16 -3.83 -32.77 8.86
N ASN A 17 -5.01 -32.18 8.86
CA ASN A 17 -5.38 -30.90 8.31
C ASN A 17 -4.40 -29.80 8.76
N ALA A 18 -3.25 -29.70 8.12
CA ALA A 18 -2.30 -28.60 8.24
C ALA A 18 -2.86 -27.38 7.50
N ARG A 19 -3.91 -26.76 8.06
CA ARG A 19 -4.21 -25.35 7.78
C ARG A 19 -3.00 -24.54 8.24
N GLY A 20 -2.03 -24.37 7.33
CA GLY A 20 -0.86 -23.57 7.53
C GLY A 20 -1.26 -22.17 7.95
N LYS A 21 -0.92 -21.83 9.18
CA LYS A 21 -0.84 -20.45 9.66
C LYS A 21 0.23 -19.76 8.80
N ASN A 22 -0.16 -19.13 7.69
CA ASN A 22 0.64 -18.10 7.04
C ASN A 22 0.63 -16.86 7.95
N VAL A 23 1.27 -16.97 9.13
CA VAL A 23 1.77 -15.83 9.86
C VAL A 23 2.89 -15.29 8.96
N ARG A 24 2.74 -14.06 8.44
CA ARG A 24 3.84 -13.33 7.79
C ARG A 24 5.11 -13.62 8.60
N ALA A 25 6.12 -14.13 7.93
CA ALA A 25 7.46 -14.13 8.50
C ALA A 25 7.85 -12.64 8.63
N VAL A 26 7.51 -12.04 9.77
CA VAL A 26 8.10 -10.78 10.19
C VAL A 26 9.58 -11.04 10.12
N ASP A 27 10.31 -10.25 9.34
CA ASP A 27 11.76 -10.37 9.29
C ASP A 27 12.26 -10.44 10.72
N ARG A 28 12.80 -11.61 11.12
CA ARG A 28 13.18 -11.93 12.51
C ARG A 28 14.20 -10.94 13.08
N PHE A 29 14.82 -10.15 12.20
CA PHE A 29 15.79 -9.11 12.56
C PHE A 29 15.17 -7.69 12.56
N SER A 30 13.88 -7.55 12.27
CA SER A 30 13.21 -6.25 12.33
C SER A 30 13.02 -5.76 13.76
N ALA A 31 13.03 -4.45 13.97
CA ALA A 31 12.74 -3.86 15.27
C ALA A 31 11.32 -4.24 15.76
N ARG A 32 10.37 -4.43 14.83
CA ARG A 32 9.02 -4.94 15.15
C ARG A 32 9.06 -6.37 15.69
N ALA A 33 9.86 -7.25 15.08
CA ALA A 33 10.05 -8.61 15.59
C ALA A 33 10.74 -8.61 16.95
N LEU A 34 11.74 -7.75 17.12
CA LEU A 34 12.44 -7.59 18.40
C LEU A 34 11.48 -7.15 19.51
N TYR A 35 10.62 -6.16 19.24
CA TYR A 35 9.60 -5.69 20.18
C TYR A 35 8.62 -6.80 20.54
N ALA A 36 8.05 -7.49 19.55
CA ALA A 36 7.11 -8.58 19.73
C ALA A 36 7.72 -9.75 20.55
N ASN A 37 8.92 -10.18 20.19
CA ASN A 37 9.65 -11.24 20.91
C ASN A 37 9.96 -10.84 22.36
N ARG A 38 10.29 -9.57 22.58
CA ARG A 38 10.55 -9.07 23.93
C ARG A 38 9.29 -9.07 24.79
N LEU A 39 8.14 -8.69 24.24
CA LEU A 39 6.83 -8.78 24.93
C LEU A 39 6.51 -10.21 25.35
N ALA A 40 6.61 -11.16 24.43
CA ALA A 40 6.38 -12.57 24.71
C ALA A 40 7.34 -13.09 25.79
N TYR A 41 8.62 -12.77 25.70
CA TYR A 41 9.63 -13.15 26.68
C TYR A 41 9.31 -12.60 28.09
N GLU A 42 8.94 -11.32 28.22
CA GLU A 42 8.61 -10.74 29.53
C GLU A 42 7.36 -11.38 30.15
N ARG A 43 6.35 -11.69 29.34
CA ARG A 43 5.18 -12.40 29.83
C ARG A 43 5.54 -13.80 30.30
N GLU A 44 6.29 -14.58 29.54
CA GLU A 44 6.74 -15.92 29.91
C GLU A 44 7.59 -15.90 31.18
N ARG A 45 8.51 -14.97 31.28
CA ARG A 45 9.37 -14.76 32.46
C ARG A 45 8.55 -14.44 33.71
N SER A 46 7.45 -13.68 33.56
CA SER A 46 6.57 -13.33 34.66
C SER A 46 5.58 -14.44 35.06
N GLY A 47 5.53 -15.53 34.29
CA GLY A 47 4.59 -16.64 34.49
C GLY A 47 3.11 -16.29 34.26
N MET A 48 2.81 -15.12 33.67
CA MET A 48 1.44 -14.66 33.44
C MET A 48 0.85 -15.25 32.16
N SER A 49 -0.41 -15.65 32.23
CA SER A 49 -1.24 -15.89 31.04
C SER A 49 -1.63 -14.56 30.39
N LEU A 50 -2.02 -14.59 29.12
CA LEU A 50 -2.53 -13.39 28.43
C LEU A 50 -3.78 -12.79 29.11
N VAL A 51 -4.61 -13.61 29.74
CA VAL A 51 -5.78 -13.15 30.51
C VAL A 51 -5.33 -12.35 31.72
N GLN A 52 -4.42 -12.91 32.53
CA GLN A 52 -3.88 -12.23 33.71
C GLN A 52 -3.13 -10.94 33.37
N LEU A 53 -2.42 -10.94 32.23
CA LEU A 53 -1.77 -9.74 31.72
C LEU A 53 -2.82 -8.69 31.34
N GLY A 54 -3.88 -9.09 30.63
CA GLY A 54 -4.98 -8.22 30.22
C GLY A 54 -5.67 -7.52 31.38
N GLU A 55 -5.91 -8.25 32.48
CA GLU A 55 -6.47 -7.70 33.71
C GLU A 55 -5.57 -6.63 34.34
N LYS A 56 -4.26 -6.83 34.31
CA LYS A 56 -3.27 -5.88 34.89
C LYS A 56 -3.11 -4.62 34.07
N CYS A 57 -3.01 -4.75 32.74
CA CYS A 57 -2.76 -3.61 31.85
C CYS A 57 -4.02 -3.01 31.20
N ARG A 58 -5.21 -3.62 31.46
CA ARG A 58 -6.53 -3.20 30.92
C ARG A 58 -6.61 -3.24 29.38
N TYR A 59 -6.01 -4.29 28.79
CA TYR A 59 -6.11 -4.57 27.36
C TYR A 59 -6.70 -5.96 27.15
N GLU A 60 -7.40 -6.15 26.04
CA GLU A 60 -7.97 -7.45 25.68
C GLU A 60 -6.88 -8.49 25.35
N GLN A 61 -7.13 -9.75 25.69
CA GLN A 61 -6.24 -10.87 25.41
C GLN A 61 -5.89 -10.96 23.91
N SER A 62 -6.87 -10.75 23.03
CA SER A 62 -6.69 -10.78 21.58
C SER A 62 -5.76 -9.67 21.06
N TYR A 63 -5.83 -8.51 21.70
CA TYR A 63 -4.94 -7.39 21.40
C TYR A 63 -3.49 -7.71 21.80
N LEU A 64 -3.30 -8.19 23.04
CA LEU A 64 -1.97 -8.56 23.56
C LEU A 64 -1.33 -9.69 22.74
N HIS A 65 -2.12 -10.70 22.37
CA HIS A 65 -1.64 -11.77 21.49
C HIS A 65 -1.13 -11.25 20.15
N ARG A 66 -1.82 -10.28 19.55
CA ARG A 66 -1.38 -9.65 18.30
C ARG A 66 -0.11 -8.82 18.45
N LEU A 67 0.12 -8.21 19.62
CA LEU A 67 1.40 -7.53 19.91
C LEU A 67 2.54 -8.55 19.97
N GLU A 68 2.38 -9.64 20.73
CA GLU A 68 3.42 -10.67 20.91
C GLU A 68 3.74 -11.46 19.65
N THR A 69 2.77 -11.61 18.75
CA THR A 69 2.98 -12.28 17.46
C THR A 69 3.50 -11.33 16.36
N GLY A 70 3.67 -10.04 16.67
CA GLY A 70 4.07 -9.04 15.69
C GLY A 70 2.97 -8.73 14.66
N GLY A 71 1.76 -9.24 14.84
CA GLY A 71 0.60 -8.95 13.99
C GLY A 71 0.11 -7.51 14.11
N ARG A 72 0.48 -6.84 15.22
CA ARG A 72 0.17 -5.43 15.49
C ARG A 72 1.32 -4.78 16.26
N LEU A 73 1.64 -3.52 15.97
CA LEU A 73 2.62 -2.75 16.77
C LEU A 73 1.96 -2.17 18.03
N GLY A 74 0.69 -1.82 17.96
CA GLY A 74 -0.06 -1.20 19.05
C GLY A 74 0.32 0.27 19.27
N THR A 75 -0.07 0.78 20.44
CA THR A 75 0.16 2.19 20.83
C THR A 75 1.33 2.33 21.80
N VAL A 76 1.93 3.52 21.87
CA VAL A 76 2.97 3.82 22.85
C VAL A 76 2.45 3.72 24.29
N GLN A 77 1.15 4.02 24.50
CA GLN A 77 0.49 3.88 25.80
C GLN A 77 0.44 2.41 26.24
N ALA A 78 0.19 1.48 25.29
CA ALA A 78 0.26 0.04 25.60
C ALA A 78 1.68 -0.39 25.98
N ALA A 79 2.71 0.07 25.27
CA ALA A 79 4.10 -0.22 25.62
C ALA A 79 4.45 0.27 27.03
N ARG A 80 4.05 1.50 27.41
CA ARG A 80 4.24 2.06 28.74
C ARG A 80 3.50 1.27 29.81
N ALA A 81 2.26 0.88 29.55
CA ALA A 81 1.49 0.06 30.49
C ALA A 81 2.16 -1.31 30.74
N LEU A 82 2.73 -1.91 29.70
CA LEU A 82 3.43 -3.18 29.78
C LEU A 82 4.79 -3.01 30.50
N ASP A 83 5.52 -1.92 30.26
CA ASP A 83 6.73 -1.56 31.05
C ASP A 83 6.41 -1.47 32.54
N ALA A 84 5.30 -0.84 32.90
CA ALA A 84 4.85 -0.72 34.30
C ALA A 84 4.50 -2.09 34.90
N VAL A 85 3.84 -2.98 34.17
CA VAL A 85 3.46 -4.32 34.62
C VAL A 85 4.68 -5.22 34.82
N TYR A 86 5.67 -5.15 33.90
CA TYR A 86 6.85 -6.01 33.94
C TYR A 86 8.02 -5.42 34.72
N GLY A 87 7.97 -4.13 35.07
CA GLY A 87 9.06 -3.43 35.75
C GLY A 87 10.29 -3.25 34.86
N THR A 88 10.10 -3.09 33.57
CA THR A 88 11.16 -2.97 32.56
C THR A 88 11.64 -1.53 32.32
N GLY A 89 11.15 -0.59 33.16
CA GLY A 89 11.50 0.82 33.04
C GLY A 89 10.83 1.45 31.80
N ASP A 90 11.61 1.78 30.79
CA ASP A 90 11.16 2.34 29.51
C ASP A 90 11.60 1.47 28.31
N LEU A 91 12.00 0.23 28.55
CA LEU A 91 12.56 -0.66 27.52
C LEU A 91 11.56 -0.93 26.40
N LEU A 92 10.31 -1.30 26.75
CA LEU A 92 9.28 -1.64 25.76
C LEU A 92 8.83 -0.39 25.00
N GLU A 93 8.76 0.75 25.66
CA GLU A 93 8.51 2.04 25.00
C GLU A 93 9.61 2.36 23.97
N ARG A 94 10.90 2.20 24.32
CA ARG A 94 12.02 2.43 23.39
C ARG A 94 11.99 1.47 22.21
N LEU A 95 11.72 0.19 22.45
CA LEU A 95 11.58 -0.80 21.39
C LEU A 95 10.40 -0.49 20.47
N TRP A 96 9.28 -0.01 21.03
CA TRP A 96 8.14 0.47 20.26
C TRP A 96 8.52 1.64 19.34
N TRP A 97 9.27 2.63 19.86
CA TRP A 97 9.75 3.76 19.06
C TRP A 97 10.72 3.32 17.95
N LEU A 98 11.59 2.34 18.22
CA LEU A 98 12.47 1.76 17.19
C LEU A 98 11.63 1.07 16.09
N ALA A 99 10.64 0.26 16.48
CA ALA A 99 9.76 -0.42 15.54
C ALA A 99 8.90 0.58 14.75
N LYS A 100 8.43 1.65 15.37
CA LYS A 100 7.70 2.73 14.69
C LYS A 100 8.58 3.49 13.71
N ARG A 101 9.85 3.72 14.05
CA ARG A 101 10.83 4.36 13.16
C ARG A 101 11.19 3.46 11.98
N GLU A 102 11.44 2.17 12.22
CA GLU A 102 11.70 1.20 11.17
C GLU A 102 10.55 1.12 10.16
N THR A 103 9.30 1.23 10.63
CA THR A 103 8.13 1.34 9.74
C THR A 103 8.22 2.60 8.86
N LYS A 104 8.78 3.71 9.37
CA LYS A 104 9.05 4.91 8.56
C LYS A 104 10.21 4.71 7.58
N ASP A 105 11.28 4.01 7.99
CA ASP A 105 12.43 3.74 7.13
C ASP A 105 12.10 2.72 6.02
N ARG A 106 11.12 1.82 6.24
CA ARG A 106 10.51 0.98 5.18
C ARG A 106 9.79 1.80 4.10
N LEU A 107 9.47 3.06 4.36
CA LEU A 107 8.98 4.00 3.34
C LEU A 107 10.00 4.25 2.23
N VAL A 108 11.29 4.06 2.49
CA VAL A 108 12.36 4.10 1.49
C VAL A 108 12.26 2.90 0.52
N LEU A 109 11.70 1.77 0.98
CA LEU A 109 11.47 0.58 0.14
C LEU A 109 10.15 0.65 -0.65
N GLY A 110 9.31 1.66 -0.40
CA GLY A 110 8.06 1.92 -1.10
C GLY A 110 6.99 0.83 -0.93
N LEU A 111 5.91 0.96 -1.69
CA LEU A 111 4.79 0.02 -1.72
C LEU A 111 5.05 -1.25 -2.54
N ALA A 112 6.10 -1.26 -3.36
CA ALA A 112 6.39 -2.35 -4.30
C ALA A 112 6.33 -3.78 -3.69
N PRO A 113 6.85 -4.04 -2.46
CA PRO A 113 6.74 -5.35 -1.83
C PRO A 113 5.31 -5.75 -1.47
N PHE A 114 4.45 -4.78 -1.15
CA PHE A 114 3.04 -5.02 -0.82
C PHE A 114 2.21 -5.22 -2.08
N GLU A 115 2.42 -4.39 -3.08
CA GLU A 115 1.80 -4.51 -4.39
C GLU A 115 2.11 -5.87 -5.04
N ALA A 116 3.30 -6.43 -4.81
CA ALA A 116 3.68 -7.75 -5.31
C ALA A 116 2.72 -8.86 -4.87
N ASN A 117 2.10 -8.71 -3.70
CA ASN A 117 1.18 -9.66 -3.09
C ASN A 117 -0.26 -9.12 -3.03
N ALA A 118 -0.56 -8.07 -3.81
CA ALA A 118 -1.88 -7.47 -3.84
C ALA A 118 -2.90 -8.37 -4.55
N ALA A 119 -4.10 -8.46 -3.99
CA ALA A 119 -5.31 -8.89 -4.68
C ALA A 119 -6.04 -7.71 -5.30
N GLY A 120 -5.90 -6.51 -4.71
CA GLY A 120 -6.47 -5.28 -5.20
C GLY A 120 -5.70 -4.06 -4.69
N ILE A 121 -5.76 -2.97 -5.46
CA ILE A 121 -5.17 -1.68 -5.12
C ILE A 121 -6.22 -0.61 -5.37
N GLN A 122 -6.39 0.30 -4.42
CA GLN A 122 -7.19 1.51 -4.58
C GLN A 122 -6.28 2.71 -4.33
N GLU A 123 -6.27 3.65 -5.25
CA GLU A 123 -5.40 4.82 -5.18
C GLU A 123 -6.18 6.11 -5.42
N TYR A 124 -5.98 7.10 -4.55
CA TYR A 124 -6.41 8.47 -4.74
C TYR A 124 -5.20 9.34 -5.07
N ALA A 125 -5.23 9.96 -6.24
CA ALA A 125 -4.18 10.83 -6.74
C ALA A 125 -4.69 12.28 -6.82
N ASN A 126 -3.99 13.21 -6.15
CA ASN A 126 -4.35 14.62 -6.06
C ASN A 126 -3.29 15.60 -6.61
N SER A 127 -2.12 15.13 -7.01
CA SER A 127 -1.02 15.99 -7.48
C SER A 127 -0.39 15.56 -8.79
N THR A 128 -0.26 14.27 -9.02
CA THR A 128 0.35 13.66 -10.21
C THR A 128 -0.48 12.48 -10.66
N VAL A 129 -0.33 12.07 -11.91
CA VAL A 129 -0.90 10.81 -12.40
C VAL A 129 -0.38 9.66 -11.54
N PRO A 130 -1.22 8.69 -11.14
CA PRO A 130 -0.80 7.49 -10.43
C PRO A 130 0.41 6.82 -11.06
N ASP A 131 1.38 6.40 -10.24
CA ASP A 131 2.64 5.82 -10.74
C ASP A 131 2.42 4.61 -11.66
N LEU A 132 1.41 3.78 -11.35
CA LEU A 132 1.02 2.61 -12.15
C LEU A 132 0.39 2.95 -13.50
N LEU A 133 0.03 4.21 -13.74
CA LEU A 133 -0.60 4.69 -14.97
C LEU A 133 0.27 5.72 -15.72
N GLN A 134 1.53 5.89 -15.31
CA GLN A 134 2.42 6.84 -15.98
C GLN A 134 3.06 6.23 -17.23
N THR A 135 3.17 7.04 -18.28
CA THR A 135 4.07 6.74 -19.41
C THR A 135 5.52 7.00 -19.02
N ARG A 136 6.48 6.38 -19.72
CA ARG A 136 7.92 6.62 -19.47
C ARG A 136 8.28 8.11 -19.57
N ALA A 137 7.78 8.80 -20.58
CA ALA A 137 8.08 10.21 -20.79
C ALA A 137 7.55 11.10 -19.65
N TYR A 138 6.32 10.86 -19.19
CA TYR A 138 5.72 11.59 -18.08
C TYR A 138 6.46 11.30 -16.75
N ALA A 139 6.77 10.05 -16.46
CA ALA A 139 7.52 9.66 -15.27
C ALA A 139 8.91 10.30 -15.25
N HIS A 140 9.60 10.29 -16.37
CA HIS A 140 10.92 10.92 -16.51
C HIS A 140 10.86 12.43 -16.27
N GLU A 141 9.90 13.15 -16.88
CA GLU A 141 9.71 14.58 -16.65
C GLU A 141 9.44 14.88 -15.17
N GLN A 142 8.59 14.08 -14.51
CA GLN A 142 8.26 14.25 -13.10
C GLN A 142 9.48 14.06 -12.19
N LEU A 143 10.28 13.00 -12.45
CA LEU A 143 11.47 12.69 -11.63
C LEU A 143 12.61 13.67 -11.85
N HIS A 144 12.73 14.25 -13.06
CA HIS A 144 13.70 15.29 -13.32
C HIS A 144 13.47 16.56 -12.47
N LEU A 145 12.22 16.85 -12.11
CA LEU A 145 11.86 17.91 -11.17
C LEU A 145 12.28 17.63 -9.72
N ALA A 146 12.53 16.38 -9.38
CA ALA A 146 12.95 15.95 -8.03
C ALA A 146 14.48 16.13 -7.80
N GLN A 147 15.22 16.76 -8.72
CA GLN A 147 16.68 16.99 -8.64
C GLN A 147 17.51 15.71 -8.51
N LEU A 148 17.02 14.60 -9.06
CA LEU A 148 17.77 13.35 -9.16
C LEU A 148 18.80 13.44 -10.30
N SER A 149 19.89 12.64 -10.21
CA SER A 149 20.76 12.43 -11.37
C SER A 149 20.01 11.67 -12.48
N ASP A 150 20.43 11.80 -13.72
CA ASP A 150 19.80 11.10 -14.85
C ASP A 150 19.78 9.58 -14.65
N GLU A 151 20.84 9.01 -14.09
CA GLU A 151 20.93 7.59 -13.76
C GLU A 151 19.90 7.18 -12.69
N GLN A 152 19.75 7.95 -11.62
CA GLN A 152 18.77 7.72 -10.58
C GLN A 152 17.32 7.86 -11.09
N ALA A 153 17.09 8.86 -11.97
CA ALA A 153 15.79 9.06 -12.59
C ALA A 153 15.42 7.88 -13.48
N GLU A 154 16.36 7.38 -14.32
CA GLU A 154 16.12 6.24 -15.20
C GLU A 154 15.89 4.93 -14.44
N GLU A 155 16.63 4.70 -13.35
CA GLU A 155 16.39 3.56 -12.46
C GLU A 155 14.97 3.59 -11.88
N GLN A 156 14.52 4.75 -11.37
CA GLN A 156 13.17 4.90 -10.82
C GLN A 156 12.08 4.80 -11.89
N VAL A 157 12.30 5.35 -13.10
CA VAL A 157 11.37 5.18 -14.23
C VAL A 157 11.21 3.71 -14.57
N THR A 158 12.32 2.98 -14.68
CA THR A 158 12.31 1.54 -14.98
C THR A 158 11.55 0.78 -13.90
N ALA A 159 11.83 1.03 -12.64
CA ALA A 159 11.13 0.41 -11.51
C ALA A 159 9.62 0.69 -11.52
N ARG A 160 9.17 1.91 -11.94
CA ARG A 160 7.74 2.22 -12.10
C ARG A 160 7.11 1.43 -13.23
N LEU A 161 7.77 1.38 -14.39
CA LEU A 161 7.25 0.67 -15.56
C LEU A 161 7.18 -0.86 -15.35
N ASP A 162 8.13 -1.45 -14.64
CA ASP A 162 8.09 -2.86 -14.28
C ASP A 162 6.84 -3.20 -13.44
N ARG A 163 6.30 -2.23 -12.72
CA ARG A 163 5.06 -2.39 -11.96
C ARG A 163 3.80 -2.41 -12.84
N HIS A 164 3.85 -1.85 -14.07
CA HIS A 164 2.73 -1.91 -15.03
C HIS A 164 2.32 -3.35 -15.37
N ALA A 165 3.26 -4.28 -15.39
CA ALA A 165 2.97 -5.70 -15.64
C ALA A 165 1.96 -6.30 -14.64
N ARG A 166 1.73 -5.66 -13.49
CA ARG A 166 0.72 -6.05 -12.51
C ARG A 166 -0.71 -5.75 -12.98
N LEU A 167 -0.88 -4.75 -13.84
CA LEU A 167 -2.18 -4.36 -14.39
C LEU A 167 -2.52 -5.13 -15.67
N THR A 168 -1.51 -5.59 -16.42
CA THR A 168 -1.67 -6.17 -17.76
C THR A 168 -1.16 -7.62 -17.87
N GLY A 169 -0.54 -8.16 -16.82
CA GLY A 169 0.02 -9.52 -16.79
C GLY A 169 -1.04 -10.63 -16.76
N PRO A 170 -0.62 -11.91 -16.68
CA PRO A 170 -1.52 -13.06 -16.71
C PRO A 170 -2.46 -13.15 -15.49
N GLU A 171 -2.07 -12.59 -14.35
CA GLU A 171 -2.89 -12.47 -13.15
C GLU A 171 -2.98 -10.98 -12.74
N PRO A 172 -3.76 -10.17 -13.46
CA PRO A 172 -3.82 -8.74 -13.20
C PRO A 172 -4.43 -8.47 -11.83
N VAL A 173 -3.88 -7.49 -11.12
CA VAL A 173 -4.45 -6.98 -9.88
C VAL A 173 -5.68 -6.14 -10.18
N HIS A 174 -6.70 -6.23 -9.33
CA HIS A 174 -7.82 -5.29 -9.40
C HIS A 174 -7.35 -3.90 -8.98
N TYR A 175 -7.35 -2.96 -9.91
CA TYR A 175 -6.87 -1.61 -9.68
C TYR A 175 -7.99 -0.58 -9.85
N ARG A 176 -8.16 0.26 -8.84
CA ARG A 176 -9.10 1.39 -8.90
C ARG A 176 -8.34 2.68 -8.64
N ALA A 177 -8.25 3.52 -9.66
CA ALA A 177 -7.69 4.86 -9.56
C ALA A 177 -8.80 5.89 -9.44
N LEU A 178 -8.71 6.75 -8.44
CA LEU A 178 -9.50 7.95 -8.26
C LEU A 178 -8.58 9.15 -8.51
N ILE A 179 -8.75 9.83 -9.64
CA ILE A 179 -7.87 10.90 -10.09
C ILE A 179 -8.61 12.23 -9.95
N ASP A 180 -8.06 13.12 -9.12
CA ASP A 180 -8.57 14.48 -8.99
C ASP A 180 -8.42 15.23 -10.33
N GLU A 181 -9.43 16.02 -10.70
CA GLU A 181 -9.40 16.84 -11.93
C GLU A 181 -8.16 17.77 -11.94
N ALA A 182 -7.67 18.22 -10.78
CA ALA A 182 -6.47 19.02 -10.69
C ALA A 182 -5.23 18.33 -11.29
N VAL A 183 -5.13 17.01 -11.15
CA VAL A 183 -4.06 16.20 -11.77
C VAL A 183 -4.14 16.27 -13.29
N LEU A 184 -5.36 16.10 -13.82
CA LEU A 184 -5.64 16.06 -15.26
C LEU A 184 -5.54 17.45 -15.93
N ARG A 185 -5.70 18.53 -15.15
CA ARG A 185 -5.51 19.92 -15.61
C ARG A 185 -4.07 20.40 -15.50
N ARG A 186 -3.22 19.70 -14.74
CA ARG A 186 -1.79 20.01 -14.59
C ARG A 186 -1.00 19.28 -15.67
N LYS A 187 -0.92 19.90 -16.85
CA LYS A 187 -0.27 19.34 -18.03
C LYS A 187 1.24 19.11 -17.79
N ALA A 188 1.82 18.11 -18.46
CA ALA A 188 3.25 18.01 -18.63
C ALA A 188 3.81 19.23 -19.37
N ARG A 189 5.09 19.52 -19.22
CA ARG A 189 5.74 20.66 -19.89
C ARG A 189 5.79 20.48 -21.40
N ASP A 190 6.15 19.24 -21.83
CA ASP A 190 6.10 18.90 -23.25
C ASP A 190 4.68 18.48 -23.64
N PRO A 191 4.04 19.19 -24.61
CA PRO A 191 2.69 18.85 -25.06
C PRO A 191 2.54 17.43 -25.60
N LYS A 192 3.58 16.88 -26.25
CA LYS A 192 3.57 15.51 -26.79
C LYS A 192 3.56 14.47 -25.66
N THR A 193 4.33 14.72 -24.61
CA THR A 193 4.35 13.89 -23.41
C THR A 193 2.96 13.87 -22.75
N TRP A 194 2.29 15.03 -22.70
CA TRP A 194 0.95 15.11 -22.11
C TRP A 194 -0.10 14.43 -22.99
N THR A 195 -0.06 14.59 -24.29
CA THR A 195 -0.93 13.87 -25.24
C THR A 195 -0.81 12.36 -25.03
N ALA A 196 0.42 11.84 -25.08
CA ALA A 196 0.70 10.41 -24.88
C ALA A 196 0.23 9.91 -23.51
N GLN A 197 0.33 10.73 -22.45
CA GLN A 197 -0.15 10.37 -21.11
C GLN A 197 -1.69 10.30 -21.06
N LEU A 198 -2.41 11.22 -21.71
CA LEU A 198 -3.87 11.16 -21.77
C LEU A 198 -4.35 9.97 -22.59
N GLU A 199 -3.72 9.69 -23.74
CA GLU A 199 -4.00 8.50 -24.56
C GLU A 199 -3.80 7.21 -23.75
N HIS A 200 -2.72 7.13 -22.98
CA HIS A 200 -2.45 5.99 -22.13
C HIS A 200 -3.49 5.81 -21.00
N LEU A 201 -3.97 6.90 -20.39
CA LEU A 201 -5.06 6.83 -19.40
C LEU A 201 -6.36 6.33 -20.03
N ILE A 202 -6.68 6.76 -21.27
CA ILE A 202 -7.85 6.32 -22.04
C ILE A 202 -7.75 4.82 -22.37
N GLU A 203 -6.55 4.34 -22.73
CA GLU A 203 -6.28 2.93 -22.97
C GLU A 203 -6.41 2.12 -21.67
N ALA A 204 -5.73 2.55 -20.60
CA ALA A 204 -5.73 1.89 -19.31
C ALA A 204 -7.14 1.78 -18.70
N ALA A 205 -8.01 2.76 -18.91
CA ALA A 205 -9.41 2.72 -18.49
C ALA A 205 -10.21 1.58 -19.16
N GLN A 206 -9.67 0.92 -20.17
CA GLN A 206 -10.28 -0.19 -20.88
C GLN A 206 -9.64 -1.54 -20.52
N TRP A 207 -8.59 -1.57 -19.70
CA TRP A 207 -7.95 -2.83 -19.29
C TRP A 207 -8.83 -3.63 -18.34
N PRO A 208 -8.87 -4.95 -18.49
CA PRO A 208 -9.56 -5.82 -17.55
C PRO A 208 -9.03 -5.62 -16.13
N GLY A 209 -9.92 -5.40 -15.16
CA GLY A 209 -9.55 -5.22 -13.76
C GLY A 209 -9.17 -3.78 -13.38
N VAL A 210 -9.10 -2.83 -14.33
CA VAL A 210 -8.85 -1.40 -14.07
C VAL A 210 -10.16 -0.61 -14.06
N ALA A 211 -10.40 0.14 -12.99
CA ALA A 211 -11.51 1.08 -12.89
C ALA A 211 -10.95 2.48 -12.61
N LEU A 212 -11.07 3.37 -13.60
CA LEU A 212 -10.60 4.74 -13.51
C LEU A 212 -11.78 5.69 -13.25
N HIS A 213 -11.67 6.49 -12.20
CA HIS A 213 -12.65 7.49 -11.80
C HIS A 213 -12.01 8.88 -11.80
N VAL A 214 -12.70 9.86 -12.33
CA VAL A 214 -12.32 11.28 -12.24
C VAL A 214 -13.13 11.94 -11.14
N LEU A 215 -12.45 12.65 -10.24
CA LEU A 215 -13.08 13.49 -9.24
C LEU A 215 -13.13 14.92 -9.75
N PRO A 216 -14.30 15.41 -10.23
CA PRO A 216 -14.39 16.75 -10.80
C PRO A 216 -14.38 17.83 -9.71
N TYR A 217 -13.93 19.03 -10.06
CA TYR A 217 -13.93 20.20 -9.14
C TYR A 217 -15.31 20.49 -8.53
N GLY A 218 -16.38 20.15 -9.23
CA GLY A 218 -17.74 20.37 -8.76
C GLY A 218 -18.17 19.55 -7.54
N THR A 219 -17.36 18.56 -7.11
CA THR A 219 -17.66 17.75 -5.91
C THR A 219 -17.51 18.49 -4.59
N GLY A 220 -16.82 19.64 -4.60
CA GLY A 220 -16.58 20.43 -3.40
C GLY A 220 -15.43 19.88 -2.53
N PRO A 221 -15.28 20.41 -1.28
CA PRO A 221 -14.18 20.01 -0.40
C PRO A 221 -14.36 18.60 0.16
N HIS A 222 -13.25 17.89 0.35
CA HIS A 222 -13.21 16.54 0.91
C HIS A 222 -12.09 16.38 1.96
N HIS A 223 -12.12 15.25 2.71
CA HIS A 223 -11.23 15.04 3.84
C HIS A 223 -9.82 14.53 3.45
N LEU A 224 -9.66 13.87 2.30
CA LEU A 224 -8.35 13.37 1.86
C LEU A 224 -7.49 14.52 1.32
N ARG A 225 -6.53 14.97 2.12
CA ARG A 225 -5.64 16.10 1.78
C ARG A 225 -4.35 15.66 1.07
N SER A 226 -4.01 14.39 1.15
CA SER A 226 -2.83 13.78 0.55
C SER A 226 -3.22 12.59 -0.33
N ALA A 227 -2.36 12.22 -1.26
CA ALA A 227 -2.53 10.98 -1.99
C ALA A 227 -2.61 9.80 -1.02
N LEU A 228 -3.45 8.84 -1.35
CA LEU A 228 -3.71 7.64 -0.55
C LEU A 228 -3.65 6.42 -1.45
N GLU A 229 -2.97 5.38 -1.00
CA GLU A 229 -3.02 4.06 -1.62
C GLU A 229 -3.41 3.01 -0.58
N LEU A 230 -4.40 2.20 -0.91
CA LEU A 230 -4.87 1.06 -0.12
C LEU A 230 -4.53 -0.22 -0.88
N VAL A 231 -3.67 -1.04 -0.31
CA VAL A 231 -3.24 -2.32 -0.89
C VAL A 231 -3.91 -3.46 -0.14
N TYR A 232 -4.82 -4.15 -0.81
CA TYR A 232 -5.52 -5.33 -0.29
C TYR A 232 -4.70 -6.57 -0.61
N LEU A 233 -4.16 -7.21 0.40
CA LEU A 233 -3.29 -8.35 0.24
C LEU A 233 -4.07 -9.67 0.11
N ARG A 234 -3.52 -10.64 -0.61
CA ARG A 234 -4.13 -11.98 -0.80
C ARG A 234 -4.41 -12.72 0.51
N ASN A 235 -3.76 -12.36 1.62
CA ASN A 235 -3.99 -12.94 2.95
C ASN A 235 -5.09 -12.23 3.76
N GLY A 236 -5.83 -11.30 3.13
CA GLY A 236 -6.92 -10.54 3.75
C GLY A 236 -6.48 -9.32 4.56
N ALA A 237 -5.17 -9.05 4.71
CA ALA A 237 -4.70 -7.82 5.34
C ALA A 237 -4.77 -6.64 4.36
N THR A 238 -4.94 -5.43 4.90
CA THR A 238 -4.88 -4.20 4.13
C THR A 238 -3.74 -3.34 4.64
N VAL A 239 -3.02 -2.72 3.73
CA VAL A 239 -1.96 -1.75 4.01
C VAL A 239 -2.38 -0.42 3.42
N ALA A 240 -2.30 0.65 4.19
CA ALA A 240 -2.55 2.01 3.73
C ALA A 240 -1.24 2.79 3.66
N TYR A 241 -1.10 3.58 2.60
CA TYR A 241 0.01 4.51 2.43
C TYR A 241 -0.53 5.89 2.07
N THR A 242 -0.18 6.88 2.87
CA THR A 242 -0.45 8.28 2.56
C THR A 242 0.85 8.98 2.21
N GLN A 243 0.88 9.65 1.06
CA GLN A 243 2.08 10.29 0.54
C GLN A 243 2.09 11.79 0.85
N GLY A 244 3.13 12.24 1.55
CA GLY A 244 3.47 13.66 1.70
C GLY A 244 4.68 14.04 0.85
N SER A 245 4.98 15.34 0.75
CA SER A 245 6.07 15.84 -0.11
C SER A 245 7.47 15.32 0.25
N TRP A 246 7.73 15.05 1.54
CA TRP A 246 9.04 14.64 2.07
C TRP A 246 8.98 13.35 2.90
N SER A 247 7.79 12.87 3.19
CA SER A 247 7.59 11.66 3.98
C SER A 247 6.25 11.06 3.64
N GLY A 248 6.13 9.76 3.78
CA GLY A 248 4.85 9.08 3.72
C GLY A 248 4.54 8.40 5.07
N HIS A 249 3.32 7.95 5.22
CA HIS A 249 2.90 7.14 6.35
C HIS A 249 2.35 5.81 5.82
N LEU A 250 3.05 4.72 6.17
CA LEU A 250 2.63 3.36 5.86
C LEU A 250 2.08 2.74 7.15
N THR A 251 0.90 2.17 7.07
CA THR A 251 0.27 1.46 8.20
C THR A 251 -0.46 0.21 7.74
N ASP A 252 -0.43 -0.83 8.58
CA ASP A 252 -1.23 -2.04 8.47
C ASP A 252 -2.12 -2.21 9.72
N ASP A 253 -2.20 -1.19 10.57
CA ASP A 253 -3.06 -1.17 11.75
C ASP A 253 -4.52 -0.95 11.32
N PRO A 254 -5.44 -1.89 11.58
CA PRO A 254 -6.83 -1.75 11.19
C PRO A 254 -7.52 -0.48 11.72
N GLU A 255 -7.12 0.02 12.90
CA GLU A 255 -7.68 1.25 13.47
C GLU A 255 -7.26 2.50 12.71
N GLU A 256 -6.08 2.48 12.06
CA GLU A 256 -5.61 3.56 11.20
C GLU A 256 -6.08 3.38 9.74
N VAL A 257 -6.19 2.14 9.26
CA VAL A 257 -6.59 1.81 7.88
C VAL A 257 -8.07 2.06 7.65
N GLU A 258 -8.93 1.68 8.60
CA GLU A 258 -10.39 1.73 8.40
C GLU A 258 -10.92 3.15 8.15
N PRO A 259 -10.50 4.21 8.89
CA PRO A 259 -10.89 5.58 8.58
C PRO A 259 -10.45 6.04 7.18
N LEU A 260 -9.27 5.60 6.71
CA LEU A 260 -8.77 5.93 5.37
C LEU A 260 -9.59 5.24 4.28
N ARG A 261 -10.00 3.98 4.51
CA ARG A 261 -10.86 3.24 3.60
C ARG A 261 -12.24 3.90 3.48
N ILE A 262 -12.84 4.29 4.61
CA ILE A 262 -14.13 5.00 4.63
C ILE A 262 -14.02 6.34 3.87
N ALA A 263 -12.93 7.09 4.09
CA ALA A 263 -12.70 8.35 3.41
C ALA A 263 -12.54 8.16 1.89
N PHE A 264 -11.84 7.12 1.45
CA PHE A 264 -11.71 6.77 0.04
C PHE A 264 -13.07 6.40 -0.58
N ASP A 265 -13.85 5.54 0.08
CA ASP A 265 -15.17 5.12 -0.40
C ASP A 265 -16.13 6.31 -0.52
N SER A 266 -16.15 7.20 0.50
CA SER A 266 -16.97 8.41 0.46
C SER A 266 -16.59 9.34 -0.70
N LEU A 267 -15.29 9.44 -1.00
CA LEU A 267 -14.80 10.27 -2.11
C LEU A 267 -15.16 9.66 -3.46
N ARG A 268 -15.00 8.34 -3.60
CA ARG A 268 -15.38 7.59 -4.81
C ARG A 268 -16.86 7.75 -5.14
N ASP A 269 -17.72 7.79 -4.14
CA ASP A 269 -19.17 7.91 -4.34
C ASP A 269 -19.58 9.28 -4.94
N THR A 270 -18.68 10.29 -4.86
CA THR A 270 -18.86 11.61 -5.48
C THR A 270 -18.17 11.75 -6.84
N ALA A 271 -17.32 10.78 -7.20
CA ALA A 271 -16.57 10.78 -8.44
C ALA A 271 -17.42 10.34 -9.65
N LEU A 272 -16.96 10.68 -10.84
CA LEU A 272 -17.56 10.17 -12.08
C LEU A 272 -17.40 8.64 -12.15
N PRO A 273 -18.43 7.91 -12.56
CA PRO A 273 -18.32 6.48 -12.85
C PRO A 273 -17.36 6.25 -14.03
N PRO A 274 -16.78 5.03 -14.19
CA PRO A 274 -15.76 4.76 -15.21
C PRO A 274 -16.12 5.19 -16.62
N ALA A 275 -17.36 4.97 -17.08
CA ALA A 275 -17.80 5.36 -18.41
C ALA A 275 -17.81 6.90 -18.60
N ALA A 276 -18.27 7.65 -17.60
CA ALA A 276 -18.26 9.12 -17.63
C ALA A 276 -16.83 9.66 -17.50
N SER A 277 -15.97 9.02 -16.70
CA SER A 277 -14.55 9.35 -16.58
C SER A 277 -13.80 9.17 -17.90
N LEU A 278 -14.08 8.08 -18.63
CA LEU A 278 -13.52 7.87 -19.97
C LEU A 278 -13.97 8.97 -20.96
N THR A 279 -15.25 9.38 -20.91
CA THR A 279 -15.76 10.49 -21.71
C THR A 279 -15.05 11.81 -21.36
N PHE A 280 -14.84 12.06 -20.07
CA PHE A 280 -14.10 13.23 -19.58
C PHE A 280 -12.67 13.26 -20.11
N LEU A 281 -11.96 12.14 -20.04
CA LEU A 281 -10.58 12.03 -20.53
C LEU A 281 -10.47 12.28 -22.06
N ARG A 282 -11.41 11.77 -22.83
CA ARG A 282 -11.48 12.00 -24.29
C ARG A 282 -11.70 13.47 -24.60
N ALA A 283 -12.66 14.11 -23.91
CA ALA A 283 -12.90 15.54 -24.08
C ALA A 283 -11.67 16.38 -23.73
N LEU A 284 -10.95 15.99 -22.68
CA LEU A 284 -9.71 16.67 -22.27
C LEU A 284 -8.58 16.50 -23.30
N LEU A 285 -8.47 15.33 -23.93
CA LEU A 285 -7.51 15.07 -25.01
C LEU A 285 -7.84 15.93 -26.24
N ASP A 286 -9.12 15.97 -26.62
CA ASP A 286 -9.58 16.81 -27.75
C ASP A 286 -9.31 18.30 -27.49
N GLU A 287 -9.61 18.80 -26.29
CA GLU A 287 -9.31 20.17 -25.88
C GLU A 287 -7.79 20.46 -25.97
N HIS A 288 -6.97 19.51 -25.52
CA HIS A 288 -5.52 19.70 -25.54
C HIS A 288 -4.97 19.72 -26.96
N THR A 289 -5.44 18.86 -27.85
CA THR A 289 -4.96 18.76 -29.24
C THR A 289 -5.42 19.95 -30.09
N GLN A 290 -6.63 20.48 -29.87
CA GLN A 290 -7.15 21.66 -30.58
C GLN A 290 -6.36 22.93 -30.22
N HIS A 291 -5.91 23.10 -28.98
CA HIS A 291 -5.13 24.26 -28.54
C HIS A 291 -3.63 24.12 -28.81
N GLY A 292 -3.16 22.93 -29.21
CA GLY A 292 -1.75 22.63 -29.50
C GLY A 292 -1.35 22.82 -30.96
N THR A 293 -2.28 23.15 -31.86
CA THR A 293 -1.96 23.45 -33.25
C THR A 293 -1.53 24.92 -33.33
N PRO A 294 -0.24 25.25 -33.61
CA PRO A 294 0.12 26.62 -33.90
C PRO A 294 -0.66 27.07 -35.14
N GLU A 295 -1.25 28.26 -35.12
CA GLU A 295 -1.72 28.93 -36.34
C GLU A 295 -0.50 29.12 -37.27
N GLU A 296 -0.23 28.16 -38.15
CA GLU A 296 0.52 28.36 -39.36
C GLU A 296 -0.35 29.23 -40.30
N GLY A 297 -0.14 30.52 -40.28
CA GLY A 297 -0.73 31.35 -41.31
C GLY A 297 -1.10 32.76 -40.93
N ALA A 298 -0.12 33.61 -40.58
CA ALA A 298 -0.23 35.05 -40.79
C ALA A 298 1.12 35.65 -41.03
N ALA A 299 1.72 35.32 -42.17
CA ALA A 299 2.80 36.11 -42.77
C ALA A 299 2.41 36.32 -44.21
N SER A 300 1.75 37.43 -44.44
CA SER A 300 1.62 38.06 -45.75
C SER A 300 1.93 39.52 -45.61
#